data_4d416e21ba1b82d0f9179fcb0c7b4b83
#
_entry.id   4d416e21ba1b82d0f9179fcb0c7b4b83
#
_cell.length_a   1.000
_cell.length_b   1.000
_cell.length_c   1.000
_cell.angle_alpha   90.00
_cell.angle_beta   90.00
_cell.angle_gamma   90.00
#
_symmetry.space_group_name_H-M   'P 1'
#
loop_
_entity.id
_entity.type
_entity.pdbx_description
1 polymer ?
#
loop_
_entity_poly.entity_id
_entity_poly.type
_entity_poly.pdbx_seq_one_letter_code
_entity_poly.pdbx_strand_id
1 'polypeptide(L)'
;GLDILFAAAISESLGYGVGATPFIGSYVMAPIAIIDGGSDEQKQNYLTKITSNKVKFGVGFSALTGARDNSDIQIKGNKISGRSLFVLDYEYATHFLISDINGCIGIIDAQANGIDLVELKTIDRTRNVCELILKNVDSEILEQTKNSINTAEKVIDAGRIMLAADSLGAAQNMINKAVDYAKERKQFGRAIGSFQAVKHMCAEMVAELEPCYALVWHAAHAQKHMPNEARLMACQAKSHLSDVTKEVAKKSTEVHGGMGFTDLLGLHYWFKRIGLNRQLLGTPERVREEAALLQLK
;
A
#
# COMPACT_ATOMS: atom_id res chain seq x y z
N GLY A 1 19.79 -5.83 -8.29
CA GLY A 1 18.79 -4.77 -8.55
C GLY A 1 18.73 -3.76 -7.42
N LEU A 2 17.94 -2.72 -7.60
CA LEU A 2 17.65 -1.75 -6.55
C LEU A 2 16.87 -2.41 -5.42
N ASP A 3 17.12 -2.00 -4.19
CA ASP A 3 16.46 -2.57 -3.02
C ASP A 3 15.15 -1.86 -2.65
N ILE A 4 14.53 -2.30 -1.54
CA ILE A 4 13.23 -1.79 -1.08
C ILE A 4 13.28 -0.29 -0.69
N LEU A 5 14.45 0.24 -0.33
CA LEU A 5 14.62 1.66 -0.05
C LEU A 5 14.37 2.53 -1.30
N PHE A 6 14.90 2.10 -2.46
CA PHE A 6 14.61 2.76 -3.73
C PHE A 6 13.14 2.62 -4.12
N ALA A 7 12.54 1.46 -3.87
CA ALA A 7 11.11 1.27 -4.11
C ALA A 7 10.27 2.20 -3.24
N ALA A 8 10.66 2.44 -1.99
CA ALA A 8 9.98 3.41 -1.11
C ALA A 8 10.07 4.84 -1.65
N ALA A 9 11.24 5.28 -2.13
CA ALA A 9 11.41 6.59 -2.75
C ALA A 9 10.56 6.77 -4.02
N ILE A 10 10.44 5.71 -4.84
CA ILE A 10 9.54 5.72 -6.00
C ILE A 10 8.08 5.80 -5.55
N SER A 11 7.68 5.02 -4.54
CA SER A 11 6.32 5.03 -4.02
C SER A 11 5.94 6.39 -3.43
N GLU A 12 6.86 7.04 -2.71
CA GLU A 12 6.70 8.42 -2.21
C GLU A 12 6.46 9.41 -3.38
N SER A 13 7.27 9.32 -4.44
CA SER A 13 7.12 10.16 -5.62
C SER A 13 5.78 9.92 -6.34
N LEU A 14 5.33 8.66 -6.42
CA LEU A 14 4.01 8.31 -6.97
C LEU A 14 2.87 8.86 -6.09
N GLY A 15 3.00 8.80 -4.79
CA GLY A 15 2.05 9.40 -3.86
C GLY A 15 1.98 10.91 -3.98
N TYR A 16 3.12 11.58 -4.09
CA TYR A 16 3.22 13.02 -4.31
C TYR A 16 2.46 13.46 -5.57
N GLY A 17 2.60 12.71 -6.68
CA GLY A 17 1.95 12.99 -7.96
C GLY A 17 0.60 12.28 -8.16
N VAL A 18 0.09 11.54 -7.19
CA VAL A 18 -1.10 10.66 -7.33
C VAL A 18 -1.01 9.73 -8.55
N GLY A 19 0.17 9.13 -8.74
CA GLY A 19 0.46 8.28 -9.89
C GLY A 19 -0.40 7.00 -9.92
N ALA A 20 -1.17 6.82 -10.98
CA ALA A 20 -2.01 5.63 -11.18
C ALA A 20 -1.20 4.55 -11.90
N THR A 21 -0.38 3.81 -11.16
CA THR A 21 0.47 2.75 -11.70
C THR A 21 0.36 1.47 -10.86
N PRO A 22 0.48 0.28 -11.46
CA PRO A 22 0.45 -1.00 -10.74
C PRO A 22 1.82 -1.28 -10.06
N PHE A 23 2.29 -0.32 -9.23
CA PHE A 23 3.65 -0.37 -8.70
C PHE A 23 3.77 -1.30 -7.50
N ILE A 24 2.87 -1.19 -6.52
CA ILE A 24 3.01 -1.89 -5.24
C ILE A 24 2.89 -3.40 -5.41
N GLY A 25 1.85 -3.86 -6.07
CA GLY A 25 1.60 -5.29 -6.30
C GLY A 25 2.57 -5.89 -7.30
N SER A 26 2.60 -5.34 -8.53
CA SER A 26 3.34 -5.93 -9.65
C SER A 26 4.85 -5.78 -9.53
N TYR A 27 5.37 -4.65 -9.02
CA TYR A 27 6.80 -4.35 -9.07
C TYR A 27 7.50 -4.40 -7.72
N VAL A 28 6.75 -4.58 -6.60
CA VAL A 28 7.34 -4.74 -5.28
C VAL A 28 6.91 -6.06 -4.63
N MET A 29 5.62 -6.25 -4.38
CA MET A 29 5.14 -7.43 -3.64
C MET A 29 5.38 -8.74 -4.40
N ALA A 30 5.03 -8.79 -5.69
CA ALA A 30 5.18 -10.01 -6.48
C ALA A 30 6.66 -10.42 -6.69
N PRO A 31 7.60 -9.52 -7.05
CA PRO A 31 9.02 -9.87 -7.09
C PRO A 31 9.56 -10.39 -5.76
N ILE A 32 9.20 -9.79 -4.63
CA ILE A 32 9.64 -10.25 -3.31
C ILE A 32 9.11 -11.66 -3.04
N ALA A 33 7.83 -11.93 -3.32
CA ALA A 33 7.25 -13.26 -3.16
C ALA A 33 7.98 -14.32 -3.99
N ILE A 34 8.31 -14.00 -5.25
CA ILE A 34 8.98 -14.91 -6.17
C ILE A 34 10.44 -15.12 -5.76
N ILE A 35 11.15 -14.06 -5.37
CA ILE A 35 12.56 -14.14 -4.93
C ILE A 35 12.69 -14.97 -3.65
N ASP A 36 11.83 -14.75 -2.67
CA ASP A 36 11.91 -15.41 -1.36
C ASP A 36 11.23 -16.79 -1.37
N GLY A 37 10.10 -16.92 -2.07
CA GLY A 37 9.25 -18.11 -2.02
C GLY A 37 9.33 -19.06 -3.22
N GLY A 38 9.88 -18.62 -4.35
CA GLY A 38 9.94 -19.41 -5.58
C GLY A 38 11.13 -20.37 -5.63
N SER A 39 10.99 -21.45 -6.43
CA SER A 39 12.11 -22.27 -6.89
C SER A 39 12.99 -21.50 -7.88
N ASP A 40 14.18 -21.99 -8.19
CA ASP A 40 15.06 -21.31 -9.16
C ASP A 40 14.43 -21.25 -10.55
N GLU A 41 13.68 -22.28 -10.95
CA GLU A 41 12.91 -22.28 -12.20
C GLU A 41 11.81 -21.20 -12.19
N GLN A 42 11.04 -21.09 -11.10
CA GLN A 42 10.03 -20.06 -10.91
C GLN A 42 10.62 -18.65 -10.96
N LYS A 43 11.74 -18.43 -10.27
CA LYS A 43 12.48 -17.16 -10.30
C LYS A 43 12.90 -16.78 -11.72
N GLN A 44 13.53 -17.70 -12.43
CA GLN A 44 13.98 -17.46 -13.80
C GLN A 44 12.81 -17.16 -14.75
N ASN A 45 11.71 -17.90 -14.62
CA ASN A 45 10.53 -17.74 -15.46
C ASN A 45 9.83 -16.39 -15.21
N TYR A 46 9.50 -16.07 -13.96
CA TYR A 46 8.67 -14.90 -13.66
C TYR A 46 9.45 -13.59 -13.60
N LEU A 47 10.64 -13.55 -12.98
CA LEU A 47 11.40 -12.30 -12.85
C LEU A 47 11.82 -11.74 -14.22
N THR A 48 12.22 -12.61 -15.15
CA THR A 48 12.54 -12.21 -16.52
C THR A 48 11.32 -11.62 -17.25
N LYS A 49 10.14 -12.18 -17.01
CA LYS A 49 8.89 -11.68 -17.63
C LYS A 49 8.39 -10.39 -17.00
N ILE A 50 8.58 -10.20 -15.68
CA ILE A 50 8.27 -8.94 -14.99
C ILE A 50 9.15 -7.82 -15.53
N THR A 51 10.47 -8.03 -15.60
CA THR A 51 11.41 -7.01 -16.09
C THR A 51 11.19 -6.64 -17.55
N SER A 52 10.72 -7.56 -18.37
CA SER A 52 10.33 -7.32 -19.78
C SER A 52 8.88 -6.83 -19.94
N ASN A 53 8.18 -6.53 -18.84
CA ASN A 53 6.79 -6.08 -18.81
C ASN A 53 5.77 -7.03 -19.50
N LYS A 54 6.13 -8.32 -19.60
CA LYS A 54 5.27 -9.37 -20.18
C LYS A 54 4.31 -9.96 -19.15
N VAL A 55 4.67 -9.91 -17.88
CA VAL A 55 3.84 -10.38 -16.76
C VAL A 55 3.65 -9.26 -15.76
N LYS A 56 2.42 -9.05 -15.34
CA LYS A 56 1.99 -8.14 -14.29
C LYS A 56 1.14 -8.91 -13.30
N PHE A 57 1.31 -8.60 -12.03
CA PHE A 57 0.61 -9.30 -10.96
C PHE A 57 -0.44 -8.42 -10.27
N GLY A 58 -1.64 -8.96 -10.13
CA GLY A 58 -2.55 -8.53 -9.09
C GLY A 58 -2.23 -9.30 -7.79
N VAL A 59 -2.27 -8.64 -6.62
CA VAL A 59 -1.82 -9.24 -5.36
C VAL A 59 -2.92 -9.22 -4.32
N GLY A 60 -3.31 -10.39 -3.81
CA GLY A 60 -4.38 -10.59 -2.84
C GLY A 60 -3.93 -11.39 -1.62
N PHE A 61 -3.80 -10.71 -0.47
CA PHE A 61 -3.35 -11.26 0.81
C PHE A 61 -4.37 -11.03 1.94
N SER A 62 -5.64 -10.93 1.59
CA SER A 62 -6.71 -10.59 2.54
C SER A 62 -6.88 -11.59 3.69
N ALA A 63 -6.57 -12.86 3.48
CA ALA A 63 -6.60 -13.88 4.51
C ALA A 63 -5.68 -13.53 5.71
N LEU A 64 -4.51 -12.96 5.42
CA LEU A 64 -3.53 -12.58 6.44
C LEU A 64 -3.71 -11.16 6.98
N THR A 65 -4.27 -10.26 6.18
CA THR A 65 -4.41 -8.84 6.56
C THR A 65 -5.75 -8.50 7.20
N GLY A 66 -6.67 -9.47 7.31
CA GLY A 66 -7.97 -9.31 7.96
C GLY A 66 -8.88 -8.30 7.27
N ALA A 67 -8.82 -8.22 5.95
CA ALA A 67 -9.70 -7.34 5.19
C ALA A 67 -11.18 -7.71 5.29
N ARG A 68 -11.48 -8.98 5.59
CA ARG A 68 -12.83 -9.49 5.83
C ARG A 68 -12.75 -10.73 6.76
N ASP A 69 -13.65 -10.82 7.74
CA ASP A 69 -13.90 -12.07 8.43
C ASP A 69 -14.42 -13.10 7.41
N ASN A 70 -13.90 -14.31 7.44
CA ASN A 70 -14.21 -15.39 6.49
C ASN A 70 -13.69 -15.18 5.04
N SER A 71 -12.55 -14.56 4.86
CA SER A 71 -11.82 -14.71 3.60
C SER A 71 -11.19 -16.11 3.54
N ASP A 72 -11.99 -17.10 3.16
CA ASP A 72 -11.62 -18.52 3.19
C ASP A 72 -10.80 -18.90 1.96
N ILE A 73 -9.66 -18.27 1.76
CA ILE A 73 -8.72 -18.77 0.76
C ILE A 73 -8.15 -20.09 1.26
N GLN A 74 -8.42 -21.15 0.53
CA GLN A 74 -7.92 -22.50 0.75
C GLN A 74 -7.08 -22.93 -0.44
N ILE A 75 -5.86 -23.36 -0.18
CA ILE A 75 -4.95 -23.96 -1.16
C ILE A 75 -4.87 -25.46 -0.87
N LYS A 76 -5.33 -26.30 -1.83
CA LYS A 76 -5.29 -27.77 -1.72
C LYS A 76 -4.58 -28.33 -2.95
N GLY A 77 -3.34 -28.84 -2.75
CA GLY A 77 -2.48 -29.19 -3.88
C GLY A 77 -2.25 -27.97 -4.76
N ASN A 78 -2.58 -28.08 -6.05
CA ASN A 78 -2.44 -26.99 -7.02
C ASN A 78 -3.78 -26.27 -7.31
N LYS A 79 -4.75 -26.33 -6.40
CA LYS A 79 -6.07 -25.71 -6.56
C LYS A 79 -6.31 -24.66 -5.49
N ILE A 80 -6.82 -23.51 -5.91
CA ILE A 80 -7.22 -22.42 -5.01
C ILE A 80 -8.72 -22.23 -5.07
N SER A 81 -9.34 -22.10 -3.89
CA SER A 81 -10.75 -21.74 -3.73
C SER A 81 -10.91 -20.72 -2.62
N GLY A 82 -11.94 -19.90 -2.68
CA GLY A 82 -12.29 -18.91 -1.67
C GLY A 82 -12.41 -17.50 -2.21
N ARG A 83 -12.24 -16.52 -1.35
CA ARG A 83 -12.41 -15.09 -1.70
C ARG A 83 -11.22 -14.27 -1.23
N SER A 84 -10.68 -13.42 -2.08
CA SER A 84 -9.64 -12.46 -1.74
C SER A 84 -10.14 -11.05 -1.98
N LEU A 85 -10.25 -10.26 -0.93
CA LEU A 85 -10.72 -8.88 -0.97
C LEU A 85 -9.53 -7.91 -1.10
N PHE A 86 -9.77 -6.74 -1.69
CA PHE A 86 -8.73 -5.70 -1.92
C PHE A 86 -7.49 -6.21 -2.65
N VAL A 87 -7.71 -6.97 -3.73
CA VAL A 87 -6.62 -7.37 -4.62
C VAL A 87 -6.06 -6.14 -5.30
N LEU A 88 -4.79 -5.86 -5.06
CA LEU A 88 -4.07 -4.70 -5.59
C LEU A 88 -3.69 -4.92 -7.05
N ASP A 89 -3.66 -3.84 -7.84
CA ASP A 89 -3.10 -3.79 -9.20
C ASP A 89 -3.74 -4.79 -10.19
N TYR A 90 -5.02 -5.12 -10.00
CA TYR A 90 -5.71 -6.16 -10.78
C TYR A 90 -5.97 -5.79 -12.26
N GLU A 91 -6.13 -4.50 -12.56
CA GLU A 91 -6.64 -4.02 -13.85
C GLU A 91 -5.75 -4.43 -15.04
N TYR A 92 -4.45 -4.48 -14.81
CA TYR A 92 -3.47 -4.87 -15.84
C TYR A 92 -2.84 -6.23 -15.56
N ALA A 93 -3.37 -6.97 -14.61
CA ALA A 93 -2.79 -8.24 -14.18
C ALA A 93 -2.96 -9.31 -15.25
N THR A 94 -1.87 -9.98 -15.58
CA THR A 94 -1.87 -11.22 -16.36
C THR A 94 -1.92 -12.44 -15.46
N HIS A 95 -1.51 -12.26 -14.19
CA HIS A 95 -1.51 -13.29 -13.15
C HIS A 95 -1.93 -12.68 -11.82
N PHE A 96 -2.46 -13.52 -10.94
CA PHE A 96 -2.73 -13.14 -9.56
C PHE A 96 -1.84 -13.92 -8.60
N LEU A 97 -1.34 -13.23 -7.60
CA LEU A 97 -0.59 -13.80 -6.48
C LEU A 97 -1.51 -13.82 -5.25
N ILE A 98 -1.89 -14.99 -4.80
CA ILE A 98 -2.89 -15.17 -3.74
C ILE A 98 -2.28 -15.99 -2.59
N SER A 99 -2.48 -15.52 -1.35
CA SER A 99 -2.05 -16.24 -0.15
C SER A 99 -3.24 -16.77 0.64
N ASP A 100 -3.08 -17.97 1.21
CA ASP A 100 -3.97 -18.47 2.25
C ASP A 100 -3.56 -17.97 3.65
N ILE A 101 -4.31 -18.38 4.67
CA ILE A 101 -4.06 -17.97 6.07
C ILE A 101 -2.76 -18.56 6.64
N ASN A 102 -2.23 -19.62 6.06
CA ASN A 102 -0.98 -20.27 6.49
C ASN A 102 0.25 -19.68 5.80
N GLY A 103 0.05 -18.70 4.91
CA GLY A 103 1.13 -18.07 4.15
C GLY A 103 1.55 -18.84 2.90
N CYS A 104 0.86 -19.91 2.53
CA CYS A 104 1.06 -20.57 1.26
C CYS A 104 0.63 -19.63 0.13
N ILE A 105 1.47 -19.47 -0.91
CA ILE A 105 1.26 -18.51 -1.99
C ILE A 105 1.14 -19.26 -3.31
N GLY A 106 0.02 -19.02 -4.00
CA GLY A 106 -0.24 -19.54 -5.35
C GLY A 106 -0.26 -18.43 -6.39
N ILE A 107 0.29 -18.75 -7.56
CA ILE A 107 0.19 -17.96 -8.79
C ILE A 107 -0.92 -18.54 -9.64
N ILE A 108 -1.86 -17.73 -10.08
CA ILE A 108 -2.94 -18.11 -10.99
C ILE A 108 -2.90 -17.23 -12.25
N ASP A 109 -3.12 -17.83 -13.41
CA ASP A 109 -3.33 -17.08 -14.66
C ASP A 109 -4.64 -16.29 -14.56
N ALA A 110 -4.62 -15.01 -14.89
CA ALA A 110 -5.81 -14.16 -14.80
C ALA A 110 -6.97 -14.62 -15.70
N GLN A 111 -6.70 -15.48 -16.69
CA GLN A 111 -7.68 -16.04 -17.61
C GLN A 111 -8.08 -17.48 -17.25
N ALA A 112 -7.60 -18.01 -16.10
CA ALA A 112 -7.96 -19.35 -15.68
C ALA A 112 -9.45 -19.49 -15.41
N ASN A 113 -9.98 -20.69 -15.70
CA ASN A 113 -11.37 -20.99 -15.40
C ASN A 113 -11.64 -21.00 -13.88
N GLY A 114 -12.80 -20.52 -13.48
CA GLY A 114 -13.21 -20.49 -12.07
C GLY A 114 -12.87 -19.19 -11.34
N ILE A 115 -12.39 -18.17 -12.03
CA ILE A 115 -12.18 -16.82 -11.50
C ILE A 115 -13.42 -15.97 -11.80
N ASP A 116 -13.98 -15.36 -10.76
CA ASP A 116 -14.99 -14.31 -10.84
C ASP A 116 -14.39 -13.05 -10.21
N LEU A 117 -14.29 -11.97 -10.98
CA LEU A 117 -13.68 -10.70 -10.58
C LEU A 117 -14.77 -9.67 -10.34
N VAL A 118 -14.82 -9.13 -9.14
CA VAL A 118 -15.75 -8.08 -8.73
C VAL A 118 -14.98 -6.79 -8.47
N GLU A 119 -15.14 -5.81 -9.34
CA GLU A 119 -14.55 -4.49 -9.15
C GLU A 119 -15.12 -3.80 -7.90
N LEU A 120 -14.25 -3.28 -7.05
CA LEU A 120 -14.65 -2.55 -5.87
C LEU A 120 -14.63 -1.04 -6.15
N LYS A 121 -15.82 -0.44 -6.13
CA LYS A 121 -15.97 1.01 -6.26
C LYS A 121 -15.53 1.69 -4.97
N THR A 122 -14.28 2.14 -4.94
CA THR A 122 -13.73 2.89 -3.81
C THR A 122 -13.83 4.40 -4.03
N ILE A 123 -13.52 5.17 -2.97
CA ILE A 123 -13.47 6.64 -3.06
C ILE A 123 -12.27 7.13 -3.87
N ASP A 124 -11.17 6.36 -3.90
CA ASP A 124 -9.98 6.68 -4.69
C ASP A 124 -10.09 6.07 -6.09
N ARG A 125 -10.12 6.91 -7.10
CA ARG A 125 -10.17 6.51 -8.51
C ARG A 125 -8.78 6.34 -9.14
N THR A 126 -7.74 6.57 -8.38
CA THR A 126 -6.35 6.49 -8.85
C THR A 126 -5.68 5.16 -8.52
N ARG A 127 -6.37 4.33 -7.73
CA ARG A 127 -5.94 2.97 -7.39
C ARG A 127 -7.13 2.02 -7.42
N ASN A 128 -7.14 1.15 -8.41
CA ASN A 128 -8.20 0.16 -8.56
C ASN A 128 -7.90 -1.09 -7.73
N VAL A 129 -8.91 -1.58 -7.04
CA VAL A 129 -8.88 -2.83 -6.27
C VAL A 129 -10.12 -3.66 -6.58
N CYS A 130 -10.00 -4.97 -6.49
CA CYS A 130 -11.12 -5.89 -6.72
C CYS A 130 -11.26 -6.93 -5.62
N GLU A 131 -12.36 -7.64 -5.62
CA GLU A 131 -12.53 -8.92 -4.95
C GLU A 131 -12.40 -10.03 -6.00
N LEU A 132 -11.59 -11.04 -5.72
CA LEU A 132 -11.53 -12.27 -6.50
C LEU A 132 -12.30 -13.37 -5.78
N ILE A 133 -13.22 -14.02 -6.50
CA ILE A 133 -13.94 -15.21 -6.05
C ILE A 133 -13.39 -16.38 -6.87
N LEU A 134 -12.76 -17.33 -6.19
CA LEU A 134 -12.02 -18.43 -6.79
C LEU A 134 -12.75 -19.74 -6.54
N LYS A 135 -13.00 -20.52 -7.59
CA LYS A 135 -13.71 -21.81 -7.55
C LYS A 135 -12.83 -22.88 -8.18
N ASN A 136 -12.04 -23.56 -7.33
CA ASN A 136 -11.15 -24.65 -7.75
C ASN A 136 -10.21 -24.29 -8.91
N VAL A 137 -9.59 -23.10 -8.84
CA VAL A 137 -8.73 -22.52 -9.87
C VAL A 137 -7.37 -23.22 -9.86
N ASP A 138 -6.84 -23.56 -11.03
CA ASP A 138 -5.48 -24.09 -11.18
C ASP A 138 -4.45 -23.03 -10.81
N SER A 139 -3.43 -23.45 -10.07
CA SER A 139 -2.40 -22.56 -9.56
C SER A 139 -1.02 -23.21 -9.55
N GLU A 140 -0.01 -22.41 -9.71
CA GLU A 140 1.37 -22.78 -9.44
C GLU A 140 1.76 -22.28 -8.05
N ILE A 141 2.08 -23.21 -7.13
CA ILE A 141 2.45 -22.85 -5.77
C ILE A 141 3.92 -22.46 -5.70
N LEU A 142 4.23 -21.35 -5.05
CA LEU A 142 5.60 -20.97 -4.73
C LEU A 142 6.20 -21.97 -3.75
N GLU A 143 7.25 -22.66 -4.18
CA GLU A 143 7.75 -23.89 -3.56
C GLU A 143 8.11 -23.73 -2.08
N GLN A 144 8.78 -22.62 -1.72
CA GLN A 144 9.27 -22.37 -0.37
C GLN A 144 8.18 -21.86 0.60
N THR A 145 6.97 -21.60 0.09
CA THR A 145 5.86 -21.07 0.92
C THR A 145 4.96 -22.18 1.48
N LYS A 146 5.13 -23.42 1.04
CA LYS A 146 4.26 -24.54 1.40
C LYS A 146 4.16 -24.81 2.90
N ASN A 147 5.21 -24.52 3.66
CA ASN A 147 5.30 -24.81 5.09
C ASN A 147 5.80 -23.61 5.92
N SER A 148 5.73 -22.39 5.39
CA SER A 148 6.23 -21.21 6.08
C SER A 148 5.44 -19.96 5.73
N ILE A 149 5.01 -19.23 6.75
CA ILE A 149 4.34 -17.93 6.61
C ILE A 149 5.34 -16.80 6.32
N ASN A 150 6.63 -17.01 6.53
CA ASN A 150 7.64 -15.96 6.52
C ASN A 150 7.68 -15.14 5.22
N THR A 151 7.59 -15.81 4.07
CA THR A 151 7.56 -15.11 2.77
C THR A 151 6.33 -14.23 2.64
N ALA A 152 5.14 -14.72 3.03
CA ALA A 152 3.92 -13.94 2.97
C ALA A 152 3.99 -12.71 3.89
N GLU A 153 4.56 -12.85 5.07
CA GLU A 153 4.81 -11.75 5.99
C GLU A 153 5.74 -10.69 5.42
N LYS A 154 6.88 -11.08 4.81
CA LYS A 154 7.78 -10.15 4.12
C LYS A 154 7.11 -9.40 2.98
N VAL A 155 6.26 -10.08 2.21
CA VAL A 155 5.51 -9.47 1.11
C VAL A 155 4.53 -8.42 1.64
N ILE A 156 3.80 -8.73 2.71
CA ILE A 156 2.88 -7.80 3.37
C ILE A 156 3.64 -6.59 3.92
N ASP A 157 4.76 -6.83 4.60
CA ASP A 157 5.57 -5.77 5.20
C ASP A 157 6.13 -4.81 4.14
N ALA A 158 6.61 -5.34 3.01
CA ALA A 158 7.02 -4.52 1.88
C ALA A 158 5.86 -3.69 1.31
N GLY A 159 4.70 -4.29 1.13
CA GLY A 159 3.50 -3.57 0.69
C GLY A 159 3.08 -2.46 1.67
N ARG A 160 3.14 -2.72 2.98
CA ARG A 160 2.86 -1.74 4.04
C ARG A 160 3.80 -0.54 3.99
N ILE A 161 5.09 -0.78 3.78
CA ILE A 161 6.10 0.27 3.63
C ILE A 161 5.82 1.11 2.37
N MET A 162 5.46 0.48 1.26
CA MET A 162 5.10 1.21 0.03
C MET A 162 3.85 2.08 0.24
N LEU A 163 2.82 1.57 0.92
CA LEU A 163 1.61 2.35 1.23
C LEU A 163 1.91 3.53 2.18
N ALA A 164 2.82 3.34 3.13
CA ALA A 164 3.28 4.40 4.02
C ALA A 164 4.05 5.49 3.25
N ALA A 165 4.98 5.09 2.37
CA ALA A 165 5.73 6.00 1.52
C ALA A 165 4.84 6.78 0.54
N ASP A 166 3.88 6.11 -0.10
CA ASP A 166 2.88 6.74 -0.98
C ASP A 166 2.05 7.78 -0.20
N SER A 167 1.61 7.46 1.01
CA SER A 167 0.88 8.40 1.86
C SER A 167 1.73 9.58 2.33
N LEU A 168 3.02 9.35 2.62
CA LEU A 168 3.99 10.39 2.97
C LEU A 168 4.12 11.42 1.84
N GLY A 169 4.37 10.96 0.61
CA GLY A 169 4.45 11.83 -0.57
C GLY A 169 3.15 12.57 -0.83
N ALA A 170 2.00 11.88 -0.70
CA ALA A 170 0.69 12.50 -0.86
C ALA A 170 0.46 13.63 0.16
N ALA A 171 0.77 13.39 1.44
CA ALA A 171 0.63 14.39 2.49
C ALA A 171 1.57 15.57 2.30
N GLN A 172 2.82 15.33 1.86
CA GLN A 172 3.77 16.42 1.53
C GLN A 172 3.23 17.35 0.44
N ASN A 173 2.63 16.78 -0.62
CA ASN A 173 2.02 17.62 -1.66
C ASN A 173 0.84 18.43 -1.11
N MET A 174 0.01 17.84 -0.24
CA MET A 174 -1.10 18.56 0.38
C MET A 174 -0.62 19.72 1.26
N ILE A 175 0.48 19.55 2.01
CA ILE A 175 1.12 20.64 2.77
C ILE A 175 1.58 21.76 1.84
N ASN A 176 2.31 21.41 0.77
CA ASN A 176 2.82 22.40 -0.18
C ASN A 176 1.66 23.22 -0.79
N LYS A 177 0.61 22.56 -1.25
CA LYS A 177 -0.60 23.22 -1.77
C LYS A 177 -1.27 24.12 -0.73
N ALA A 178 -1.38 23.69 0.52
CA ALA A 178 -1.98 24.48 1.59
C ALA A 178 -1.16 25.76 1.88
N VAL A 179 0.16 25.62 1.94
CA VAL A 179 1.07 26.75 2.17
C VAL A 179 1.02 27.74 1.01
N ASP A 180 1.04 27.28 -0.23
CA ASP A 180 0.96 28.16 -1.41
C ASP A 180 -0.39 28.87 -1.47
N TYR A 181 -1.50 28.15 -1.24
CA TYR A 181 -2.81 28.76 -1.16
C TYR A 181 -2.90 29.81 -0.05
N ALA A 182 -2.32 29.55 1.12
CA ALA A 182 -2.31 30.47 2.26
C ALA A 182 -1.52 31.76 1.96
N LYS A 183 -0.49 31.70 1.11
CA LYS A 183 0.28 32.88 0.67
C LYS A 183 -0.49 33.73 -0.36
N GLU A 184 -1.28 33.10 -1.21
CA GLU A 184 -1.97 33.77 -2.34
C GLU A 184 -3.37 34.24 -1.98
N ARG A 185 -4.15 33.44 -1.25
CA ARG A 185 -5.54 33.74 -0.90
C ARG A 185 -5.62 34.93 0.05
N LYS A 186 -6.43 35.94 -0.34
CA LYS A 186 -6.67 37.13 0.50
C LYS A 186 -8.07 37.12 1.11
N GLN A 187 -8.15 37.43 2.38
CA GLN A 187 -9.37 37.72 3.12
C GLN A 187 -9.09 38.84 4.13
N PHE A 188 -10.08 39.66 4.41
CA PHE A 188 -9.95 40.82 5.32
C PHE A 188 -8.76 41.74 4.93
N GLY A 189 -8.55 41.95 3.63
CA GLY A 189 -7.52 42.84 3.09
C GLY A 189 -6.10 42.32 3.10
N ARG A 190 -5.82 41.06 3.51
CA ARG A 190 -4.48 40.47 3.58
C ARG A 190 -4.47 38.97 3.24
N ALA A 191 -3.28 38.42 2.97
CA ALA A 191 -3.12 36.98 2.75
C ALA A 191 -3.56 36.18 3.97
N ILE A 192 -4.28 35.06 3.79
CA ILE A 192 -4.76 34.25 4.91
C ILE A 192 -3.61 33.64 5.73
N GLY A 193 -2.46 33.36 5.11
CA GLY A 193 -1.24 32.92 5.80
C GLY A 193 -0.67 33.96 6.77
N SER A 194 -1.15 35.21 6.80
CA SER A 194 -0.79 36.21 7.80
C SER A 194 -1.52 36.00 9.14
N PHE A 195 -2.61 35.25 9.16
CA PHE A 195 -3.36 34.95 10.38
C PHE A 195 -2.67 33.83 11.17
N GLN A 196 -2.58 34.00 12.50
CA GLN A 196 -1.86 33.10 13.38
C GLN A 196 -2.45 31.66 13.33
N ALA A 197 -3.77 31.51 13.29
CA ALA A 197 -4.42 30.21 13.22
C ALA A 197 -4.00 29.42 11.98
N VAL A 198 -3.93 30.07 10.81
CA VAL A 198 -3.50 29.43 9.56
C VAL A 198 -2.02 29.06 9.59
N LYS A 199 -1.18 29.95 10.13
CA LYS A 199 0.25 29.64 10.32
C LYS A 199 0.48 28.43 11.21
N HIS A 200 -0.26 28.34 12.32
CA HIS A 200 -0.15 27.20 13.25
C HIS A 200 -0.58 25.91 12.57
N MET A 201 -1.70 25.88 11.86
CA MET A 201 -2.12 24.69 11.10
C MET A 201 -1.04 24.23 10.11
N CYS A 202 -0.42 25.15 9.36
CA CYS A 202 0.64 24.82 8.44
C CYS A 202 1.90 24.29 9.18
N ALA A 203 2.28 24.92 10.28
CA ALA A 203 3.44 24.50 11.08
C ALA A 203 3.22 23.13 11.73
N GLU A 204 2.03 22.87 12.27
CA GLU A 204 1.65 21.58 12.84
C GLU A 204 1.71 20.45 11.81
N MET A 205 1.17 20.68 10.60
CA MET A 205 1.25 19.66 9.53
C MET A 205 2.70 19.27 9.22
N VAL A 206 3.60 20.26 9.13
CA VAL A 206 5.03 20.01 8.88
C VAL A 206 5.66 19.27 10.08
N ALA A 207 5.41 19.75 11.31
CA ALA A 207 5.97 19.15 12.51
C ALA A 207 5.57 17.68 12.71
N GLU A 208 4.32 17.32 12.34
CA GLU A 208 3.84 15.95 12.43
C GLU A 208 4.39 15.07 11.29
N LEU A 209 4.55 15.61 10.07
CA LEU A 209 4.97 14.83 8.91
C LEU A 209 6.48 14.61 8.82
N GLU A 210 7.29 15.60 9.21
CA GLU A 210 8.76 15.57 9.05
C GLU A 210 9.42 14.35 9.70
N PRO A 211 9.09 13.94 10.93
CA PRO A 211 9.67 12.73 11.52
C PRO A 211 9.30 11.44 10.79
N CYS A 212 8.21 11.44 10.04
CA CYS A 212 7.71 10.27 9.33
C CYS A 212 8.63 9.82 8.19
N TYR A 213 9.44 10.73 7.62
CA TYR A 213 10.46 10.37 6.62
C TYR A 213 11.46 9.37 7.19
N ALA A 214 12.02 9.66 8.36
CA ALA A 214 12.97 8.77 9.02
C ALA A 214 12.34 7.40 9.32
N LEU A 215 11.09 7.37 9.76
CA LEU A 215 10.38 6.13 10.07
C LEU A 215 10.17 5.26 8.84
N VAL A 216 9.74 5.82 7.70
CA VAL A 216 9.54 5.07 6.45
C VAL A 216 10.87 4.54 5.92
N TRP A 217 11.91 5.37 5.92
CA TRP A 217 13.23 4.98 5.43
C TRP A 217 13.87 3.94 6.34
N HIS A 218 13.72 4.07 7.65
CA HIS A 218 14.19 3.06 8.59
C HIS A 218 13.46 1.73 8.39
N ALA A 219 12.14 1.73 8.22
CA ALA A 219 11.38 0.52 7.96
C ALA A 219 11.81 -0.17 6.66
N ALA A 220 12.08 0.60 5.59
CA ALA A 220 12.60 0.07 4.34
C ALA A 220 14.01 -0.50 4.49
N HIS A 221 14.90 0.20 5.22
CA HIS A 221 16.26 -0.27 5.52
C HIS A 221 16.26 -1.57 6.34
N ALA A 222 15.37 -1.66 7.33
CA ALA A 222 15.28 -2.80 8.22
C ALA A 222 14.92 -4.11 7.48
N GLN A 223 14.13 -4.03 6.39
CA GLN A 223 13.79 -5.22 5.60
C GLN A 223 14.99 -6.01 5.10
N LYS A 224 16.11 -5.35 4.87
CA LYS A 224 17.33 -5.97 4.36
C LYS A 224 18.40 -6.15 5.43
N HIS A 225 18.54 -5.20 6.33
CA HIS A 225 19.69 -5.08 7.21
C HIS A 225 19.40 -5.41 8.69
N MET A 226 18.11 -5.42 9.09
CA MET A 226 17.68 -5.65 10.47
C MET A 226 16.48 -6.63 10.51
N PRO A 227 16.66 -7.89 10.11
CA PRO A 227 15.55 -8.83 9.92
C PRO A 227 14.72 -9.06 11.18
N ASN A 228 15.31 -8.95 12.37
CA ASN A 228 14.59 -9.11 13.64
C ASN A 228 13.65 -7.94 13.98
N GLU A 229 13.86 -6.77 13.38
CA GLU A 229 13.04 -5.56 13.61
C GLU A 229 12.15 -5.24 12.41
N ALA A 230 12.44 -5.85 11.26
CA ALA A 230 11.85 -5.50 9.97
C ALA A 230 10.31 -5.46 10.00
N ARG A 231 9.68 -6.49 10.55
CA ARG A 231 8.22 -6.58 10.65
C ARG A 231 7.64 -5.53 11.59
N LEU A 232 8.26 -5.33 12.76
CA LEU A 232 7.84 -4.31 13.71
C LEU A 232 7.90 -2.92 13.08
N MET A 233 9.01 -2.60 12.42
CA MET A 233 9.20 -1.30 11.75
C MET A 233 8.19 -1.08 10.61
N ALA A 234 7.87 -2.11 9.82
CA ALA A 234 6.84 -2.04 8.79
C ALA A 234 5.45 -1.76 9.39
N CYS A 235 5.11 -2.42 10.48
CA CYS A 235 3.86 -2.19 11.20
C CYS A 235 3.79 -0.77 11.78
N GLN A 236 4.86 -0.28 12.39
CA GLN A 236 4.93 1.07 12.95
C GLN A 236 4.81 2.13 11.84
N ALA A 237 5.57 1.99 10.73
CA ALA A 237 5.48 2.90 9.61
C ALA A 237 4.04 2.96 9.05
N LYS A 238 3.45 1.79 8.76
CA LYS A 238 2.08 1.73 8.21
C LYS A 238 1.04 2.34 9.14
N SER A 239 1.03 1.98 10.41
CA SER A 239 0.02 2.46 11.34
C SER A 239 0.17 3.94 11.67
N HIS A 240 1.39 4.42 11.92
CA HIS A 240 1.67 5.82 12.27
C HIS A 240 1.37 6.74 11.08
N LEU A 241 1.91 6.43 9.90
CA LEU A 241 1.65 7.22 8.68
C LEU A 241 0.16 7.29 8.34
N SER A 242 -0.60 6.20 8.59
CA SER A 242 -2.04 6.19 8.35
C SER A 242 -2.80 7.24 9.16
N ASP A 243 -2.35 7.57 10.36
CA ASP A 243 -2.99 8.58 11.21
C ASP A 243 -2.44 9.98 10.92
N VAL A 244 -1.12 10.15 10.88
CA VAL A 244 -0.50 11.45 10.60
C VAL A 244 -0.95 12.01 9.25
N THR A 245 -0.89 11.20 8.18
CA THR A 245 -1.25 11.69 6.85
C THR A 245 -2.75 11.99 6.71
N LYS A 246 -3.61 11.29 7.44
CA LYS A 246 -5.04 11.61 7.53
C LYS A 246 -5.28 12.96 8.18
N GLU A 247 -4.58 13.27 9.29
CA GLU A 247 -4.73 14.58 9.97
C GLU A 247 -4.13 15.71 9.12
N VAL A 248 -3.00 15.47 8.44
CA VAL A 248 -2.44 16.42 7.44
C VAL A 248 -3.45 16.69 6.33
N ALA A 249 -4.09 15.65 5.80
CA ALA A 249 -5.09 15.81 4.74
C ALA A 249 -6.30 16.65 5.19
N LYS A 250 -6.77 16.45 6.41
CA LYS A 250 -7.85 17.27 7.00
C LYS A 250 -7.44 18.73 7.18
N LYS A 251 -6.31 18.98 7.86
CA LYS A 251 -5.80 20.34 8.11
C LYS A 251 -5.52 21.07 6.80
N SER A 252 -4.95 20.40 5.80
CA SER A 252 -4.74 20.98 4.47
C SER A 252 -6.05 21.39 3.82
N THR A 253 -7.09 20.55 3.91
CA THR A 253 -8.43 20.89 3.39
C THR A 253 -9.03 22.08 4.13
N GLU A 254 -8.87 22.16 5.45
CA GLU A 254 -9.33 23.29 6.28
C GLU A 254 -8.64 24.61 5.90
N VAL A 255 -7.33 24.60 5.63
CA VAL A 255 -6.61 25.79 5.15
C VAL A 255 -7.19 26.32 3.84
N HIS A 256 -7.64 25.45 2.95
CA HIS A 256 -8.30 25.84 1.69
C HIS A 256 -9.74 26.29 1.88
N GLY A 257 -10.35 26.05 3.05
CA GLY A 257 -11.74 26.36 3.32
C GLY A 257 -12.69 25.71 2.32
N GLY A 258 -13.76 26.41 1.92
CA GLY A 258 -14.73 25.88 0.95
C GLY A 258 -14.14 25.42 -0.38
N MET A 259 -13.03 26.02 -0.83
CA MET A 259 -12.34 25.61 -2.04
C MET A 259 -11.70 24.22 -1.93
N GLY A 260 -11.28 23.79 -0.73
CA GLY A 260 -10.70 22.49 -0.48
C GLY A 260 -11.63 21.30 -0.77
N PHE A 261 -12.93 21.53 -0.79
CA PHE A 261 -13.95 20.51 -1.11
C PHE A 261 -14.36 20.50 -2.58
N THR A 262 -13.84 21.42 -3.40
CA THR A 262 -14.20 21.50 -4.82
C THR A 262 -13.26 20.67 -5.68
N ASP A 263 -13.75 20.26 -6.86
CA ASP A 263 -12.93 19.59 -7.87
C ASP A 263 -11.90 20.54 -8.51
N LEU A 264 -12.08 21.86 -8.40
CA LEU A 264 -11.24 22.88 -9.03
C LEU A 264 -9.77 22.81 -8.60
N LEU A 265 -9.51 22.51 -7.32
CA LEU A 265 -8.15 22.40 -6.79
C LEU A 265 -7.59 20.97 -6.85
N GLY A 266 -8.44 19.98 -7.14
CA GLY A 266 -8.05 18.58 -7.21
C GLY A 266 -7.52 17.99 -5.89
N LEU A 267 -7.65 18.71 -4.76
CA LEU A 267 -7.08 18.30 -3.47
C LEU A 267 -7.65 16.95 -2.98
N HIS A 268 -8.89 16.67 -3.37
CA HIS A 268 -9.58 15.43 -3.03
C HIS A 268 -8.90 14.17 -3.57
N TYR A 269 -8.07 14.23 -4.62
CA TYR A 269 -7.34 13.06 -5.12
C TYR A 269 -6.36 12.54 -4.07
N TRP A 270 -5.54 13.41 -3.47
CA TRP A 270 -4.61 13.05 -2.39
C TRP A 270 -5.35 12.60 -1.14
N PHE A 271 -6.41 13.32 -0.75
CA PHE A 271 -7.23 12.98 0.41
C PHE A 271 -7.81 11.56 0.30
N LYS A 272 -8.39 11.21 -0.86
CA LYS A 272 -8.99 9.89 -1.13
C LYS A 272 -7.92 8.80 -1.21
N ARG A 273 -6.76 9.10 -1.81
CA ARG A 273 -5.60 8.19 -1.87
C ARG A 273 -5.10 7.80 -0.49
N ILE A 274 -4.89 8.77 0.39
CA ILE A 274 -4.52 8.57 1.78
C ILE A 274 -5.59 7.72 2.50
N GLY A 275 -6.87 8.02 2.27
CA GLY A 275 -7.98 7.28 2.85
C GLY A 275 -8.01 5.80 2.44
N LEU A 276 -7.76 5.48 1.18
CA LEU A 276 -7.68 4.11 0.69
C LEU A 276 -6.42 3.40 1.21
N ASN A 277 -5.25 4.05 1.13
CA ASN A 277 -4.00 3.49 1.64
C ASN A 277 -4.09 3.08 3.11
N ARG A 278 -4.87 3.81 3.91
CA ARG A 278 -5.12 3.50 5.31
C ARG A 278 -5.77 2.12 5.49
N GLN A 279 -6.62 1.70 4.56
CA GLN A 279 -7.36 0.42 4.66
C GLN A 279 -6.59 -0.77 4.10
N LEU A 280 -5.77 -0.55 3.08
CA LEU A 280 -5.05 -1.61 2.39
C LEU A 280 -3.99 -2.27 3.27
N LEU A 281 -3.85 -3.59 3.18
CA LEU A 281 -2.91 -4.42 3.92
C LEU A 281 -3.02 -4.32 5.46
N GLY A 282 -4.22 -4.08 5.95
CA GLY A 282 -4.59 -3.95 7.36
C GLY A 282 -4.84 -2.50 7.77
N THR A 283 -5.91 -2.30 8.56
CA THR A 283 -6.21 -1.00 9.17
C THR A 283 -5.16 -0.64 10.23
N PRO A 284 -4.95 0.65 10.55
CA PRO A 284 -3.95 1.03 11.55
C PRO A 284 -4.18 0.40 12.92
N GLU A 285 -5.44 0.18 13.30
CA GLU A 285 -5.80 -0.45 14.57
C GLU A 285 -5.28 -1.89 14.62
N ARG A 286 -5.56 -2.69 13.57
CA ARG A 286 -5.08 -4.07 13.45
C ARG A 286 -3.55 -4.12 13.36
N VAL A 287 -2.94 -3.25 12.58
CA VAL A 287 -1.47 -3.23 12.41
C VAL A 287 -0.77 -2.84 13.71
N ARG A 288 -1.37 -1.97 14.55
CA ARG A 288 -0.85 -1.68 15.89
C ARG A 288 -0.97 -2.86 16.83
N GLU A 289 -2.06 -3.63 16.75
CA GLU A 289 -2.19 -4.86 17.52
C GLU A 289 -1.10 -5.87 17.12
N GLU A 290 -0.83 -6.06 15.83
CA GLU A 290 0.28 -6.89 15.36
C GLU A 290 1.63 -6.39 15.92
N ALA A 291 1.89 -5.07 15.86
CA ALA A 291 3.11 -4.46 16.41
C ALA A 291 3.25 -4.71 17.93
N ALA A 292 2.17 -4.55 18.69
CA ALA A 292 2.18 -4.81 20.13
C ALA A 292 2.50 -6.27 20.44
N LEU A 293 1.91 -7.23 19.73
CA LEU A 293 2.20 -8.66 19.88
C LEU A 293 3.65 -9.01 19.55
N LEU A 294 4.29 -8.30 18.61
CA LEU A 294 5.72 -8.50 18.29
C LEU A 294 6.64 -7.98 19.39
N GLN A 295 6.23 -6.91 20.11
CA GLN A 295 7.02 -6.34 21.22
C GLN A 295 6.90 -7.14 22.54
N LEU A 296 5.83 -7.93 22.68
CA LEU A 296 5.58 -8.74 23.88
C LEU A 296 6.23 -10.14 23.82
N LYS A 297 6.79 -10.52 22.68
CA LYS A 297 7.54 -11.76 22.48
C LYS A 297 9.02 -11.55 22.78
#